data_7a57c8a527fcde085cfa7ac0307cb517
#
_entry.id   7a57c8a527fcde085cfa7ac0307cb517
#
_cell.length_a   1.000
_cell.length_b   1.000
_cell.length_c   1.000
_cell.angle_alpha   90.00
_cell.angle_beta   90.00
_cell.angle_gamma   90.00
#
_symmetry.space_group_name_H-M   'P 1'
#
loop_
_entity.id
_entity.type
_entity.pdbx_description
1 polymer ?
#
loop_
_entity_poly.entity_id
_entity_poly.type
_entity_poly.pdbx_seq_one_letter_code
_entity_poly.pdbx_strand_id
1 'polypeptide(L)'
;MTYPTRTEVEARLDSARMVFLKKDRHLLEVKASERSITHKFAEALQQGFWGRDVDCEYNRVAFCSTDPKKLHVWAAANEGKTGRVFPDIIVHQRQRQGESKETRNAVALEGKRSTASKKSKKADREKLQAFRKELRYEHAVQLVFTVGHAPNISWEFVD
;
A
#
# COMPACT_ATOMS: atom_id res chain seq x y z
N MET A 1 -17.91 -3.97 -10.57
CA MET A 1 -17.42 -4.21 -9.18
C MET A 1 -17.34 -2.86 -8.48
N THR A 2 -17.90 -2.73 -7.28
CA THR A 2 -17.88 -1.48 -6.50
C THR A 2 -16.56 -1.34 -5.74
N TYR A 3 -16.13 -0.10 -5.44
CA TYR A 3 -15.02 0.12 -4.53
C TYR A 3 -15.41 -0.33 -3.11
N PRO A 4 -14.47 -0.89 -2.35
CA PRO A 4 -14.71 -1.18 -0.94
C PRO A 4 -14.91 0.13 -0.17
N THR A 5 -15.83 0.14 0.76
CA THR A 5 -15.98 1.24 1.71
C THR A 5 -14.80 1.30 2.67
N ARG A 6 -14.61 2.44 3.34
CA ARG A 6 -13.57 2.60 4.37
C ARG A 6 -13.68 1.52 5.46
N THR A 7 -14.91 1.27 5.93
CA THR A 7 -15.19 0.24 6.95
C THR A 7 -14.80 -1.16 6.48
N GLU A 8 -15.07 -1.48 5.22
CA GLU A 8 -14.66 -2.78 4.64
C GLU A 8 -13.13 -2.89 4.53
N VAL A 9 -12.45 -1.80 4.17
CA VAL A 9 -10.98 -1.79 4.14
C VAL A 9 -10.42 -1.96 5.54
N GLU A 10 -10.94 -1.26 6.55
CA GLU A 10 -10.56 -1.41 7.95
C GLU A 10 -10.71 -2.86 8.45
N ALA A 11 -11.85 -3.49 8.18
CA ALA A 11 -12.09 -4.88 8.57
C ALA A 11 -11.10 -5.86 7.92
N ARG A 12 -10.72 -5.62 6.65
CA ARG A 12 -9.74 -6.45 5.93
C ARG A 12 -8.32 -6.23 6.42
N LEU A 13 -7.96 -4.99 6.77
CA LEU A 13 -6.67 -4.68 7.41
C LEU A 13 -6.56 -5.35 8.78
N ASP A 14 -7.63 -5.33 9.57
CA ASP A 14 -7.66 -6.00 10.88
C ASP A 14 -7.51 -7.51 10.74
N SER A 15 -8.22 -8.13 9.81
CA SER A 15 -8.07 -9.56 9.50
C SER A 15 -6.64 -9.91 9.06
N ALA A 16 -6.04 -9.10 8.18
CA ALA A 16 -4.66 -9.29 7.73
C ALA A 16 -3.67 -9.17 8.90
N ARG A 17 -3.88 -8.18 9.80
CA ARG A 17 -3.08 -8.02 11.02
C ARG A 17 -3.14 -9.28 11.89
N MET A 18 -4.33 -9.84 12.11
CA MET A 18 -4.49 -11.06 12.90
C MET A 18 -3.78 -12.25 12.28
N VAL A 19 -3.90 -12.43 10.96
CA VAL A 19 -3.21 -13.50 10.22
C VAL A 19 -1.70 -13.33 10.33
N PHE A 20 -1.19 -12.11 10.09
CA PHE A 20 0.23 -11.78 10.18
C PHE A 20 0.78 -12.05 11.59
N LEU A 21 0.12 -11.54 12.63
CA LEU A 21 0.56 -11.72 14.01
C LEU A 21 0.53 -13.18 14.45
N LYS A 22 -0.33 -14.00 13.87
CA LYS A 22 -0.36 -15.44 14.13
C LYS A 22 0.79 -16.20 13.44
N LYS A 23 1.15 -15.82 12.20
CA LYS A 23 2.08 -16.58 11.36
C LYS A 23 3.50 -16.00 11.33
N ASP A 24 3.60 -14.68 11.26
CA ASP A 24 4.83 -13.96 10.91
C ASP A 24 5.25 -12.93 11.96
N ARG A 25 4.66 -12.97 13.16
CA ARG A 25 4.94 -12.07 14.28
C ARG A 25 6.45 -11.92 14.57
N HIS A 26 7.21 -13.01 14.43
CA HIS A 26 8.64 -13.03 14.67
C HIS A 26 9.41 -12.01 13.81
N LEU A 27 8.91 -11.68 12.61
CA LEU A 27 9.53 -10.65 11.77
C LEU A 27 9.54 -9.27 12.43
N LEU A 28 8.50 -8.95 13.19
CA LEU A 28 8.44 -7.72 13.98
C LEU A 28 9.36 -7.81 15.22
N GLU A 29 9.39 -8.96 15.88
CA GLU A 29 10.22 -9.20 17.07
C GLU A 29 11.71 -9.08 16.76
N VAL A 30 12.18 -9.68 15.66
CA VAL A 30 13.58 -9.60 15.20
C VAL A 30 13.90 -8.33 14.42
N LYS A 31 12.95 -7.41 14.28
CA LYS A 31 13.11 -6.15 13.55
C LYS A 31 13.57 -6.37 12.09
N ALA A 32 12.96 -7.34 11.41
CA ALA A 32 13.23 -7.62 10.00
C ALA A 32 13.10 -6.38 9.12
N SER A 33 13.59 -6.43 7.89
CA SER A 33 13.49 -5.30 6.96
C SER A 33 12.03 -4.91 6.69
N GLU A 34 11.77 -3.63 6.46
CA GLU A 34 10.43 -3.15 6.08
C GLU A 34 9.87 -3.92 4.89
N ARG A 35 10.71 -4.19 3.90
CA ARG A 35 10.32 -4.97 2.70
C ARG A 35 9.84 -6.38 3.05
N SER A 36 10.53 -7.09 3.94
CA SER A 36 10.12 -8.44 4.36
C SER A 36 8.80 -8.42 5.11
N ILE A 37 8.62 -7.46 6.02
CA ILE A 37 7.37 -7.27 6.77
C ILE A 37 6.23 -6.93 5.82
N THR A 38 6.43 -5.96 4.94
CA THR A 38 5.45 -5.50 3.95
C THR A 38 5.01 -6.63 3.03
N HIS A 39 5.94 -7.45 2.53
CA HIS A 39 5.63 -8.59 1.68
C HIS A 39 4.72 -9.59 2.38
N LYS A 40 5.06 -9.97 3.61
CA LYS A 40 4.24 -10.93 4.38
C LYS A 40 2.89 -10.34 4.78
N PHE A 41 2.82 -9.06 5.04
CA PHE A 41 1.55 -8.38 5.29
C PHE A 41 0.66 -8.36 4.04
N ALA A 42 1.25 -8.13 2.85
CA ALA A 42 0.52 -8.18 1.59
C ALA A 42 -0.05 -9.59 1.29
N GLU A 43 0.68 -10.67 1.58
CA GLU A 43 0.18 -12.05 1.49
C GLU A 43 -1.04 -12.26 2.39
N ALA A 44 -0.99 -11.75 3.63
CA ALA A 44 -2.12 -11.83 4.54
C ALA A 44 -3.31 -10.99 4.04
N LEU A 45 -3.04 -9.80 3.50
CA LEU A 45 -4.05 -8.89 2.99
C LEU A 45 -4.77 -9.44 1.76
N GLN A 46 -4.07 -10.18 0.89
CA GLN A 46 -4.66 -10.83 -0.29
C GLN A 46 -5.83 -11.74 0.08
N GLN A 47 -5.78 -12.39 1.24
CA GLN A 47 -6.85 -13.29 1.70
C GLN A 47 -8.18 -12.56 1.92
N GLY A 48 -8.15 -11.27 2.24
CA GLY A 48 -9.33 -10.44 2.46
C GLY A 48 -9.88 -9.74 1.21
N PHE A 49 -9.11 -9.69 0.11
CA PHE A 49 -9.49 -8.96 -1.10
C PHE A 49 -9.83 -9.90 -2.28
N TRP A 50 -10.89 -10.67 -2.13
CA TRP A 50 -11.40 -11.54 -3.18
C TRP A 50 -11.75 -10.77 -4.48
N GLY A 51 -11.28 -11.28 -5.61
CA GLY A 51 -11.50 -10.66 -6.92
C GLY A 51 -10.68 -9.38 -7.18
N ARG A 52 -9.74 -9.07 -6.31
CA ARG A 52 -8.74 -8.02 -6.51
C ARG A 52 -7.35 -8.59 -6.32
N ASP A 53 -6.38 -7.92 -6.93
CA ASP A 53 -4.97 -8.26 -6.82
C ASP A 53 -4.32 -7.39 -5.73
N VAL A 54 -3.50 -8.00 -4.88
CA VAL A 54 -2.65 -7.30 -3.92
C VAL A 54 -1.21 -7.46 -4.37
N ASP A 55 -0.59 -6.38 -4.77
CA ASP A 55 0.76 -6.36 -5.31
C ASP A 55 1.70 -5.48 -4.49
N CYS A 56 2.93 -5.94 -4.32
CA CYS A 56 4.01 -5.15 -3.75
C CYS A 56 4.82 -4.46 -4.84
N GLU A 57 5.20 -3.20 -4.61
CA GLU A 57 6.08 -2.42 -5.50
C GLU A 57 5.62 -2.40 -6.98
N TYR A 58 4.32 -2.53 -7.22
CA TYR A 58 3.76 -2.59 -8.57
C TYR A 58 3.68 -1.20 -9.20
N ASN A 59 4.34 -1.02 -10.32
CA ASN A 59 4.46 0.28 -11.00
C ASN A 59 4.01 0.23 -12.46
N ARG A 60 2.80 -0.30 -12.72
CA ARG A 60 2.20 -0.26 -14.07
C ARG A 60 0.80 0.33 -14.01
N VAL A 61 0.43 1.07 -15.05
CA VAL A 61 -0.92 1.65 -15.16
C VAL A 61 -1.92 0.60 -15.62
N ALA A 62 -1.52 -0.28 -16.54
CA ALA A 62 -2.36 -1.35 -17.08
C ALA A 62 -1.53 -2.57 -17.46
N PHE A 63 -2.17 -3.71 -17.63
CA PHE A 63 -1.53 -5.01 -17.93
C PHE A 63 -0.61 -4.98 -19.16
N CYS A 64 -1.04 -4.35 -20.25
CA CYS A 64 -0.27 -4.24 -21.50
C CYS A 64 0.47 -2.90 -21.64
N SER A 65 0.42 -2.04 -20.64
CA SER A 65 1.08 -0.74 -20.68
C SER A 65 2.54 -0.86 -20.26
N THR A 66 3.42 -0.32 -21.08
CA THR A 66 4.81 -0.06 -20.69
C THR A 66 4.93 1.19 -19.83
N ASP A 67 3.83 1.95 -19.69
CA ASP A 67 3.83 3.21 -18.97
C ASP A 67 3.90 2.99 -17.47
N PRO A 68 4.94 3.48 -16.81
CA PRO A 68 5.04 3.43 -15.36
C PRO A 68 4.05 4.40 -14.70
N LYS A 69 3.58 4.07 -13.51
CA LYS A 69 2.86 5.03 -12.67
C LYS A 69 3.78 6.21 -12.35
N LYS A 70 3.32 7.41 -12.61
CA LYS A 70 4.05 8.66 -12.33
C LYS A 70 3.18 9.60 -11.53
N LEU A 71 3.78 10.27 -10.57
CA LEU A 71 3.17 11.35 -9.81
C LEU A 71 3.77 12.67 -10.31
N HIS A 72 3.11 13.31 -11.28
CA HIS A 72 3.64 14.50 -11.94
C HIS A 72 3.67 15.72 -11.02
N VAL A 73 2.59 15.98 -10.30
CA VAL A 73 2.50 17.12 -9.38
C VAL A 73 3.41 16.91 -8.17
N TRP A 74 3.42 15.69 -7.63
CA TRP A 74 4.30 15.35 -6.53
C TRP A 74 5.79 15.44 -6.93
N ALA A 75 6.15 14.98 -8.12
CA ALA A 75 7.51 15.08 -8.62
C ALA A 75 7.96 16.53 -8.81
N ALA A 76 7.08 17.40 -9.32
CA ALA A 76 7.37 18.84 -9.47
C ALA A 76 7.62 19.53 -8.11
N ALA A 77 6.92 19.10 -7.06
CA ALA A 77 7.11 19.61 -5.70
C ALA A 77 8.34 19.02 -4.97
N ASN A 78 8.95 17.95 -5.53
CA ASN A 78 10.09 17.25 -4.93
C ASN A 78 11.24 17.21 -5.96
N GLU A 79 12.00 18.30 -6.03
CA GLU A 79 13.09 18.48 -6.99
C GLU A 79 14.02 17.25 -7.10
N GLY A 80 14.40 16.91 -8.33
CA GLY A 80 15.30 15.79 -8.62
C GLY A 80 14.66 14.41 -8.63
N LYS A 81 13.34 14.29 -8.43
CA LYS A 81 12.64 13.01 -8.51
C LYS A 81 12.02 12.79 -9.89
N THR A 82 12.13 11.56 -10.38
CA THR A 82 11.66 11.18 -11.73
C THR A 82 10.14 11.06 -11.87
N GLY A 83 9.39 11.25 -10.80
CA GLY A 83 7.96 11.00 -10.74
C GLY A 83 7.56 9.51 -10.77
N ARG A 84 8.47 8.60 -11.07
CA ARG A 84 8.23 7.17 -10.94
C ARG A 84 8.08 6.80 -9.48
N VAL A 85 7.00 6.06 -9.17
CA VAL A 85 6.67 5.70 -7.80
C VAL A 85 6.40 4.20 -7.70
N PHE A 86 6.85 3.65 -6.60
CA PHE A 86 6.62 2.27 -6.23
C PHE A 86 5.89 2.29 -4.89
N PRO A 87 4.55 2.13 -4.90
CA PRO A 87 3.82 1.94 -3.66
C PRO A 87 4.26 0.64 -3.00
N ASP A 88 4.35 0.63 -1.67
CA ASP A 88 4.76 -0.58 -0.95
C ASP A 88 3.77 -1.71 -1.19
N ILE A 89 2.47 -1.42 -1.07
CA ILE A 89 1.39 -2.37 -1.38
C ILE A 89 0.28 -1.62 -2.11
N ILE A 90 -0.32 -2.26 -3.09
CA ILE A 90 -1.56 -1.79 -3.71
C ILE A 90 -2.61 -2.90 -3.75
N VAL A 91 -3.85 -2.47 -3.62
CA VAL A 91 -5.02 -3.31 -3.90
C VAL A 91 -5.69 -2.73 -5.13
N HIS A 92 -5.72 -3.49 -6.20
CA HIS A 92 -6.26 -3.04 -7.45
C HIS A 92 -6.87 -4.19 -8.25
N GLN A 93 -7.41 -3.90 -9.40
CA GLN A 93 -7.79 -4.90 -10.37
C GLN A 93 -6.83 -4.80 -11.55
N ARG A 94 -6.03 -5.82 -11.77
CA ARG A 94 -5.18 -5.90 -12.97
C ARG A 94 -6.08 -5.98 -14.18
N GLN A 95 -5.82 -5.12 -15.16
CA GLN A 95 -6.52 -5.16 -16.43
C GLN A 95 -6.16 -6.44 -17.18
N ARG A 96 -7.15 -7.23 -17.56
CA ARG A 96 -6.99 -8.39 -18.44
C ARG A 96 -7.21 -7.98 -19.90
N GLN A 97 -6.64 -8.74 -20.83
CA GLN A 97 -6.80 -8.49 -22.25
C GLN A 97 -8.30 -8.51 -22.63
N GLY A 98 -8.79 -7.43 -23.26
CA GLY A 98 -10.18 -7.28 -23.66
C GLY A 98 -11.10 -6.57 -22.64
N GLU A 99 -10.60 -6.19 -21.45
CA GLU A 99 -11.36 -5.41 -20.48
C GLU A 99 -11.19 -3.90 -20.69
N SER A 100 -12.17 -3.11 -20.23
CA SER A 100 -12.10 -1.65 -20.33
C SER A 100 -10.87 -1.07 -19.60
N LYS A 101 -10.37 0.07 -20.10
CA LYS A 101 -9.15 0.74 -19.56
C LYS A 101 -9.28 1.30 -18.13
N GLU A 102 -10.41 1.15 -17.48
CA GLU A 102 -10.61 1.63 -16.12
C GLU A 102 -9.95 0.68 -15.11
N THR A 103 -8.71 0.96 -14.79
CA THR A 103 -8.04 0.36 -13.64
C THR A 103 -8.71 0.86 -12.35
N ARG A 104 -9.35 -0.04 -11.62
CA ARG A 104 -9.98 0.30 -10.35
C ARG A 104 -8.94 0.20 -9.23
N ASN A 105 -8.26 1.30 -8.98
CA ASN A 105 -7.30 1.44 -7.89
C ASN A 105 -8.06 1.57 -6.55
N ALA A 106 -8.10 0.51 -5.77
CA ALA A 106 -8.89 0.50 -4.54
C ALA A 106 -8.12 1.09 -3.35
N VAL A 107 -6.94 0.57 -3.03
CA VAL A 107 -6.16 1.01 -1.87
C VAL A 107 -4.68 1.12 -2.23
N ALA A 108 -4.03 2.22 -1.85
CA ALA A 108 -2.59 2.34 -1.82
C ALA A 108 -2.11 2.35 -0.36
N LEU A 109 -1.05 1.60 -0.05
CA LEU A 109 -0.51 1.49 1.30
C LEU A 109 1.00 1.73 1.28
N GLU A 110 1.46 2.48 2.28
CA GLU A 110 2.89 2.67 2.59
C GLU A 110 3.15 2.21 4.02
N GLY A 111 4.19 1.42 4.22
CA GLY A 111 4.53 0.82 5.51
C GLY A 111 5.81 1.40 6.08
N LYS A 112 5.79 1.72 7.38
CA LYS A 112 6.98 2.16 8.12
C LYS A 112 7.08 1.46 9.47
N ARG A 113 8.31 1.18 9.88
CA ARG A 113 8.55 0.77 11.27
C ARG A 113 8.25 1.92 12.22
N SER A 114 7.77 1.60 13.42
CA SER A 114 7.47 2.58 14.47
C SER A 114 8.68 3.48 14.80
N THR A 115 9.89 2.95 14.64
CA THR A 115 11.18 3.64 14.88
C THR A 115 11.58 4.61 13.77
N ALA A 116 10.87 4.64 12.63
CA ALA A 116 11.16 5.57 11.53
C ALA A 116 10.95 7.04 11.96
N SER A 117 11.75 7.94 11.39
CA SER A 117 11.67 9.37 11.71
C SER A 117 10.31 9.97 11.33
N LYS A 118 9.91 11.04 12.04
CA LYS A 118 8.71 11.81 11.70
C LYS A 118 8.76 12.36 10.26
N LYS A 119 9.95 12.79 9.81
CA LYS A 119 10.17 13.27 8.45
C LYS A 119 9.88 12.20 7.41
N SER A 120 10.35 10.96 7.64
CA SER A 120 10.10 9.84 6.72
C SER A 120 8.61 9.49 6.66
N LYS A 121 7.93 9.41 7.82
CA LYS A 121 6.49 9.16 7.87
C LYS A 121 5.67 10.25 7.17
N LYS A 122 6.08 11.52 7.32
CA LYS A 122 5.44 12.64 6.63
C LYS A 122 5.61 12.54 5.11
N ALA A 123 6.79 12.19 4.62
CA ALA A 123 7.05 12.02 3.18
C ALA A 123 6.17 10.92 2.56
N ASP A 124 5.99 9.79 3.25
CA ASP A 124 5.09 8.74 2.77
C ASP A 124 3.62 9.18 2.78
N ARG A 125 3.21 9.97 3.78
CA ARG A 125 1.87 10.53 3.83
C ARG A 125 1.59 11.47 2.66
N GLU A 126 2.53 12.33 2.32
CA GLU A 126 2.45 13.22 1.14
C GLU A 126 2.38 12.41 -0.17
N LYS A 127 3.17 11.33 -0.27
CA LYS A 127 3.12 10.40 -1.41
C LYS A 127 1.77 9.68 -1.50
N LEU A 128 1.21 9.24 -0.39
CA LEU A 128 -0.13 8.64 -0.32
C LEU A 128 -1.24 9.60 -0.76
N GLN A 129 -1.17 10.88 -0.37
CA GLN A 129 -2.09 11.91 -0.85
C GLN A 129 -2.00 12.09 -2.36
N ALA A 130 -0.79 12.06 -2.91
CA ALA A 130 -0.57 12.13 -4.36
C ALA A 130 -1.14 10.89 -5.08
N PHE A 131 -1.02 9.69 -4.53
CA PHE A 131 -1.65 8.49 -5.09
C PHE A 131 -3.17 8.64 -5.20
N ARG A 132 -3.83 9.19 -4.19
CA ARG A 132 -5.28 9.47 -4.27
C ARG A 132 -5.60 10.49 -5.36
N LYS A 133 -4.90 11.61 -5.37
CA LYS A 133 -5.20 12.74 -6.28
C LYS A 133 -4.86 12.44 -7.74
N GLU A 134 -3.68 11.88 -7.99
CA GLU A 134 -3.15 11.72 -9.35
C GLU A 134 -3.43 10.34 -9.96
N LEU A 135 -3.43 9.28 -9.14
CA LEU A 135 -3.67 7.91 -9.59
C LEU A 135 -5.05 7.36 -9.21
N ARG A 136 -5.89 8.21 -8.62
CA ARG A 136 -7.30 7.92 -8.28
C ARG A 136 -7.48 6.66 -7.43
N TYR A 137 -6.59 6.44 -6.46
CA TYR A 137 -6.86 5.44 -5.44
C TYR A 137 -8.02 5.90 -4.55
N GLU A 138 -9.01 5.03 -4.34
CA GLU A 138 -10.16 5.33 -3.48
C GLU A 138 -9.71 5.58 -2.04
N HIS A 139 -8.80 4.75 -1.56
CA HIS A 139 -8.24 4.85 -0.21
C HIS A 139 -6.71 4.88 -0.25
N ALA A 140 -6.13 5.62 0.69
CA ALA A 140 -4.71 5.60 0.97
C ALA A 140 -4.49 5.35 2.46
N VAL A 141 -3.55 4.48 2.80
CA VAL A 141 -3.34 4.00 4.17
C VAL A 141 -1.86 4.01 4.51
N GLN A 142 -1.52 4.67 5.61
CA GLN A 142 -0.21 4.56 6.21
C GLN A 142 -0.22 3.45 7.26
N LEU A 143 0.61 2.42 7.06
CA LEU A 143 0.83 1.34 8.01
C LEU A 143 2.00 1.68 8.95
N VAL A 144 1.88 1.30 10.20
CA VAL A 144 2.95 1.40 11.19
C VAL A 144 3.22 0.02 11.79
N PHE A 145 4.42 -0.48 11.53
CA PHE A 145 4.92 -1.74 12.07
C PHE A 145 5.63 -1.48 13.40
N THR A 146 4.98 -1.79 14.51
CA THR A 146 5.59 -1.72 15.83
C THR A 146 6.49 -2.94 16.02
N VAL A 147 7.80 -2.69 16.16
CA VAL A 147 8.84 -3.73 16.25
C VAL A 147 9.35 -3.88 17.68
N GLY A 148 9.86 -5.08 18.02
CA GLY A 148 10.43 -5.41 19.32
C GLY A 148 9.48 -6.17 20.22
N HIS A 149 9.49 -5.86 21.53
CA HIS A 149 8.83 -6.68 22.56
C HIS A 149 7.30 -6.70 22.53
N ALA A 150 6.67 -5.64 22.02
CA ALA A 150 5.21 -5.57 21.89
C ALA A 150 4.82 -5.34 20.44
N PRO A 151 5.08 -6.33 19.57
CA PRO A 151 4.88 -6.18 18.15
C PRO A 151 3.41 -6.02 17.81
N ASN A 152 3.12 -5.06 16.92
CA ASN A 152 1.78 -4.81 16.41
C ASN A 152 1.83 -4.15 15.03
N ILE A 153 0.70 -4.12 14.35
CA ILE A 153 0.49 -3.37 13.11
C ILE A 153 -0.71 -2.46 13.33
N SER A 154 -0.53 -1.18 13.10
CA SER A 154 -1.57 -0.17 13.15
C SER A 154 -1.60 0.61 11.83
N TRP A 155 -2.67 1.36 11.60
CA TRP A 155 -2.82 2.14 10.38
C TRP A 155 -3.60 3.42 10.59
N GLU A 156 -3.41 4.32 9.66
CA GLU A 156 -4.14 5.57 9.56
C GLU A 156 -4.52 5.81 8.09
N PHE A 157 -5.77 6.19 7.84
CA PHE A 157 -6.19 6.64 6.52
C PHE A 157 -5.66 8.04 6.24
N VAL A 158 -5.24 8.24 5.01
CA VAL A 158 -4.71 9.52 4.52
C VAL A 158 -5.72 10.10 3.54
N ASP A 159 -6.33 11.22 3.94
CA ASP A 159 -7.34 11.95 3.16
C ASP A 159 -6.69 13.01 2.24
#